data_115dd3af778410218439659bdf23a891
#
_entry.id   115dd3af778410218439659bdf23a891
#
_cell.length_a   1.000
_cell.length_b   1.000
_cell.length_c   1.000
_cell.angle_alpha   90.00
_cell.angle_beta   90.00
_cell.angle_gamma   90.00
#
_symmetry.space_group_name_H-M   'P 1'
#
loop_
_entity.id
_entity.type
_entity.pdbx_description
1 polymer ?
#
loop_
_entity_poly.entity_id
_entity_poly.type
_entity_poly.pdbx_seq_one_letter_code
_entity_poly.pdbx_strand_id
1 'polypeptide(L)'
;MDHTPRELEEKFWKALKSDRTLMLGLDGVEDGHARPMTALTEGESGPLWFFTSVDNAMVQQLPQGSRAVAAFVAKDHDLFASIKGTLHRDDNRAVVDRLWNPFVAAWYEGGKDDPKLALLRLDAEDAEIWLNGSSMLAGVKMLLGVDPKQDYKDKVANVDLR
;
A
#
# COMPACT_ATOMS: atom_id res chain seq x y z
N MET A 1 18.82 -5.50 17.50
CA MET A 1 19.34 -5.37 16.13
C MET A 1 18.67 -4.16 15.48
N ASP A 2 19.45 -3.24 15.05
CA ASP A 2 18.96 -1.99 14.48
C ASP A 2 18.58 -2.22 13.01
N HIS A 3 17.37 -1.78 12.64
CA HIS A 3 16.92 -1.87 11.26
C HIS A 3 17.27 -0.59 10.51
N THR A 4 17.90 -0.74 9.34
CA THR A 4 18.12 0.39 8.45
C THR A 4 16.83 0.74 7.71
N PRO A 5 16.68 1.98 7.22
CA PRO A 5 15.53 2.33 6.38
C PRO A 5 15.34 1.39 5.18
N ARG A 6 16.44 0.96 4.57
CA ARG A 6 16.39 0.00 3.47
C ARG A 6 15.82 -1.35 3.89
N GLU A 7 16.20 -1.84 5.06
CA GLU A 7 15.67 -3.11 5.58
C GLU A 7 14.17 -3.00 5.88
N LEU A 8 13.72 -1.87 6.41
CA LEU A 8 12.29 -1.61 6.62
C LEU A 8 11.53 -1.54 5.31
N GLU A 9 12.11 -0.90 4.29
CA GLU A 9 11.51 -0.85 2.96
C GLU A 9 11.37 -2.25 2.36
N GLU A 10 12.40 -3.08 2.45
CA GLU A 10 12.37 -4.46 1.97
C GLU A 10 11.30 -5.28 2.69
N LYS A 11 11.17 -5.12 4.01
CA LYS A 11 10.15 -5.78 4.80
C LYS A 11 8.75 -5.32 4.40
N PHE A 12 8.58 -4.04 4.12
CA PHE A 12 7.32 -3.47 3.65
C PHE A 12 6.89 -4.10 2.33
N TRP A 13 7.77 -4.11 1.32
CA TRP A 13 7.43 -4.69 0.02
C TRP A 13 7.07 -6.18 0.14
N LYS A 14 7.81 -6.91 0.95
CA LYS A 14 7.53 -8.33 1.20
C LYS A 14 6.17 -8.53 1.87
N ALA A 15 5.86 -7.74 2.88
CA ALA A 15 4.58 -7.82 3.59
C ALA A 15 3.41 -7.46 2.67
N LEU A 16 3.54 -6.40 1.87
CA LEU A 16 2.51 -5.98 0.93
C LEU A 16 2.23 -7.07 -0.10
N LYS A 17 3.25 -7.71 -0.63
CA LYS A 17 3.09 -8.79 -1.60
C LYS A 17 2.41 -10.02 -1.02
N SER A 18 2.54 -10.26 0.27
CA SER A 18 1.92 -11.41 0.91
C SER A 18 0.44 -11.18 1.23
N ASP A 19 0.03 -9.94 1.45
CA ASP A 19 -1.35 -9.63 1.86
C ASP A 19 -2.11 -8.75 0.87
N ARG A 20 -1.49 -7.80 0.23
CA ARG A 20 -2.01 -6.94 -0.85
C ARG A 20 -3.20 -6.05 -0.50
N THR A 21 -3.84 -6.18 0.65
CA THR A 21 -4.98 -5.36 1.04
C THR A 21 -4.53 -4.12 1.79
N LEU A 22 -5.00 -2.96 1.35
CA LEU A 22 -4.74 -1.70 2.03
C LEU A 22 -5.95 -0.78 1.96
N MET A 23 -5.93 0.30 2.72
CA MET A 23 -6.96 1.34 2.69
C MET A 23 -6.44 2.51 1.86
N LEU A 24 -7.15 2.84 0.79
CA LEU A 24 -6.75 3.92 -0.14
C LEU A 24 -7.77 5.05 -0.09
N GLY A 25 -7.29 6.28 0.07
CA GLY A 25 -8.11 7.48 0.06
C GLY A 25 -7.46 8.60 -0.72
N LEU A 26 -8.28 9.53 -1.22
CA LEU A 26 -7.81 10.73 -1.91
C LEU A 26 -7.65 11.87 -0.91
N ASP A 27 -6.52 12.56 -0.97
CA ASP A 27 -6.27 13.71 -0.13
C ASP A 27 -7.10 14.90 -0.64
N GLY A 28 -7.87 15.51 0.26
CA GLY A 28 -8.69 16.66 -0.06
C GLY A 28 -9.94 16.37 -0.89
N VAL A 29 -10.25 15.12 -1.14
CA VAL A 29 -11.44 14.67 -1.86
C VAL A 29 -12.19 13.68 -1.00
N GLU A 30 -13.53 13.75 -0.99
CA GLU A 30 -14.38 12.85 -0.20
C GLU A 30 -14.05 12.87 1.31
N ASP A 31 -13.53 13.98 1.83
CA ASP A 31 -13.06 14.10 3.21
C ASP A 31 -12.01 13.04 3.56
N GLY A 32 -11.21 12.61 2.58
CA GLY A 32 -10.21 11.57 2.78
C GLY A 32 -10.79 10.17 2.99
N HIS A 33 -12.05 9.96 2.57
CA HIS A 33 -12.70 8.65 2.72
C HIS A 33 -11.83 7.54 2.13
N ALA A 34 -11.40 6.62 3.00
CA ALA A 34 -10.56 5.51 2.61
C ALA A 34 -11.41 4.24 2.43
N ARG A 35 -11.02 3.43 1.46
CA ARG A 35 -11.71 2.17 1.18
C ARG A 35 -10.70 1.05 0.94
N PRO A 36 -11.08 -0.20 1.26
CA PRO A 36 -10.19 -1.34 1.01
C PRO A 36 -9.94 -1.52 -0.48
N MET A 37 -8.69 -1.70 -0.84
CA MET A 37 -8.27 -1.96 -2.21
C MET A 37 -7.17 -3.01 -2.22
N THR A 38 -7.10 -3.78 -3.29
CA THR A 38 -6.04 -4.76 -3.49
C THR A 38 -4.93 -4.14 -4.32
N ALA A 39 -3.74 -4.01 -3.70
CA ALA A 39 -2.58 -3.43 -4.35
C ALA A 39 -1.79 -4.51 -5.09
N LEU A 40 -1.59 -4.32 -6.39
CA LEU A 40 -0.80 -5.21 -7.23
C LEU A 40 0.48 -4.50 -7.66
N THR A 41 1.56 -5.26 -7.83
CA THR A 41 2.84 -4.76 -8.29
C THR A 41 3.31 -5.59 -9.47
N GLU A 42 4.05 -4.96 -10.41
CA GLU A 42 4.61 -5.66 -11.55
C GLU A 42 5.97 -6.30 -11.25
N GLY A 43 6.61 -5.93 -10.16
CA GLY A 43 7.93 -6.41 -9.79
C GLY A 43 8.16 -6.34 -8.30
N GLU A 44 9.40 -6.17 -7.90
CA GLU A 44 9.77 -6.12 -6.49
C GLU A 44 9.37 -4.80 -5.82
N SER A 45 9.22 -3.74 -6.61
CA SER A 45 8.83 -2.41 -6.15
C SER A 45 8.13 -1.69 -7.29
N GLY A 46 7.95 -0.39 -7.18
CA GLY A 46 7.40 0.45 -8.23
C GLY A 46 5.98 0.91 -7.94
N PRO A 47 5.22 1.31 -8.97
CA PRO A 47 3.85 1.74 -8.78
C PRO A 47 2.96 0.64 -8.20
N LEU A 48 1.97 1.06 -7.43
CA LEU A 48 0.90 0.17 -6.99
C LEU A 48 -0.27 0.28 -7.96
N TRP A 49 -0.81 -0.87 -8.36
CA TRP A 49 -1.90 -0.93 -9.33
C TRP A 49 -3.15 -1.48 -8.67
N PHE A 50 -4.30 -0.92 -9.05
CA PHE A 50 -5.59 -1.30 -8.48
C PHE A 50 -6.62 -1.48 -9.58
N PHE A 51 -7.22 -2.67 -9.66
CA PHE A 51 -8.40 -2.87 -10.49
C PHE A 51 -9.64 -2.42 -9.71
N THR A 52 -10.49 -1.64 -10.34
CA THR A 52 -11.73 -1.17 -9.72
C THR A 52 -12.79 -0.92 -10.80
N SER A 53 -13.98 -0.52 -10.36
CA SER A 53 -15.07 -0.20 -11.25
C SER A 53 -15.15 1.30 -11.52
N VAL A 54 -15.52 1.67 -12.74
CA VAL A 54 -15.81 3.08 -13.07
C VAL A 54 -16.97 3.65 -12.25
N ASP A 55 -17.80 2.78 -11.65
CA ASP A 55 -18.88 3.19 -10.75
C ASP A 55 -18.38 3.62 -9.36
N ASN A 56 -17.12 3.33 -9.04
CA ASN A 56 -16.52 3.73 -7.78
C ASN A 56 -16.40 5.26 -7.74
N ALA A 57 -16.91 5.88 -6.67
CA ALA A 57 -16.86 7.33 -6.50
C ALA A 57 -15.44 7.87 -6.57
N MET A 58 -14.46 7.12 -6.11
CA MET A 58 -13.04 7.51 -6.21
C MET A 58 -12.63 7.71 -7.68
N VAL A 59 -13.04 6.81 -8.57
CA VAL A 59 -12.73 6.93 -10.01
C VAL A 59 -13.43 8.14 -10.60
N GLN A 60 -14.70 8.33 -10.27
CA GLN A 60 -15.50 9.44 -10.78
C GLN A 60 -14.98 10.81 -10.34
N GLN A 61 -14.38 10.88 -9.16
CA GLN A 61 -13.85 12.11 -8.60
C GLN A 61 -12.35 12.28 -8.82
N LEU A 62 -11.73 11.38 -9.60
CA LEU A 62 -10.30 11.40 -9.87
C LEU A 62 -10.00 12.27 -11.09
N PRO A 63 -9.71 13.57 -10.90
CA PRO A 63 -9.23 14.40 -12.01
C PRO A 63 -7.81 13.95 -12.38
N GLN A 64 -7.19 14.63 -13.34
CA GLN A 64 -5.84 14.27 -13.82
C GLN A 64 -4.81 14.23 -12.68
N GLY A 65 -4.68 13.09 -12.03
CA GLY A 65 -3.74 12.90 -10.93
C GLY A 65 -4.20 13.56 -9.63
N SER A 66 -4.54 12.76 -8.64
CA SER A 66 -4.91 13.26 -7.31
C SER A 66 -3.92 12.76 -6.28
N ARG A 67 -3.62 13.60 -5.29
CA ARG A 67 -2.84 13.16 -4.14
C ARG A 67 -3.64 12.08 -3.41
N ALA A 68 -2.95 11.03 -3.01
CA ALA A 68 -3.57 9.89 -2.34
C ALA A 68 -2.72 9.40 -1.19
N VAL A 69 -3.39 8.80 -0.23
CA VAL A 69 -2.75 8.14 0.91
C VAL A 69 -3.23 6.70 0.96
N ALA A 70 -2.29 5.77 1.06
CA ALA A 70 -2.59 4.36 1.24
C ALA A 70 -2.08 3.94 2.62
N ALA A 71 -2.95 3.36 3.42
CA ALA A 71 -2.61 2.86 4.74
C ALA A 71 -2.61 1.33 4.73
N PHE A 72 -1.49 0.75 5.11
CA PHE A 72 -1.29 -0.69 5.11
C PHE A 72 -1.00 -1.20 6.52
N VAL A 73 -1.67 -2.29 6.88
CA VAL A 73 -1.45 -3.00 8.14
C VAL A 73 -1.21 -4.46 7.78
N ALA A 74 -0.01 -4.96 8.07
CA ALA A 74 0.31 -6.36 7.80
C ALA A 74 -0.59 -7.28 8.64
N LYS A 75 -0.86 -8.46 8.11
CA LYS A 75 -1.81 -9.42 8.66
C LYS A 75 -1.53 -9.77 10.12
N ASP A 76 -0.26 -9.91 10.48
CA ASP A 76 0.16 -10.26 11.84
C ASP A 76 0.36 -9.03 12.74
N HIS A 77 0.05 -7.83 12.22
CA HIS A 77 0.25 -6.55 12.93
C HIS A 77 1.72 -6.32 13.31
N ASP A 78 2.63 -6.87 12.54
CA ASP A 78 4.07 -6.69 12.78
C ASP A 78 4.66 -5.54 11.97
N LEU A 79 3.91 -5.01 10.99
CA LEU A 79 4.34 -3.88 10.17
C LEU A 79 3.15 -3.01 9.79
N PHE A 80 3.35 -1.70 9.83
CA PHE A 80 2.38 -0.69 9.41
C PHE A 80 3.05 0.25 8.43
N ALA A 81 2.31 0.78 7.46
CA ALA A 81 2.86 1.76 6.54
C ALA A 81 1.81 2.78 6.13
N SER A 82 2.24 4.03 6.00
CA SER A 82 1.45 5.11 5.40
C SER A 82 2.18 5.57 4.15
N ILE A 83 1.57 5.36 2.99
CA ILE A 83 2.18 5.61 1.69
C ILE A 83 1.50 6.81 1.06
N LYS A 84 2.29 7.78 0.61
CA LYS A 84 1.79 8.96 -0.09
C LYS A 84 2.27 8.96 -1.53
N GLY A 85 1.40 9.42 -2.41
CA GLY A 85 1.75 9.50 -3.82
C GLY A 85 0.65 10.16 -4.63
N THR A 86 0.75 9.98 -5.94
CA THR A 86 -0.23 10.51 -6.89
C THR A 86 -0.94 9.36 -7.56
N LEU A 87 -2.26 9.39 -7.51
CA LEU A 87 -3.11 8.36 -8.09
C LEU A 87 -3.62 8.83 -9.46
N HIS A 88 -3.48 7.96 -10.46
CA HIS A 88 -3.92 8.20 -11.82
C HIS A 88 -4.80 7.06 -12.29
N ARG A 89 -5.78 7.36 -13.13
CA ARG A 89 -6.39 6.32 -13.94
C ARG A 89 -5.47 6.06 -15.13
N ASP A 90 -5.05 4.83 -15.29
CA ASP A 90 -4.14 4.43 -16.35
C ASP A 90 -4.54 3.04 -16.85
N ASP A 91 -5.46 3.03 -17.82
CA ASP A 91 -6.01 1.79 -18.38
C ASP A 91 -5.03 1.13 -19.38
N ASN A 92 -3.76 1.10 -19.07
CA ASN A 92 -2.73 0.49 -19.91
C ASN A 92 -3.02 -0.99 -20.13
N ARG A 93 -3.36 -1.36 -21.36
CA ARG A 93 -3.75 -2.73 -21.68
C ARG A 93 -2.67 -3.75 -21.40
N ALA A 94 -1.42 -3.40 -21.63
CA ALA A 94 -0.30 -4.30 -21.36
C ALA A 94 -0.20 -4.62 -19.86
N VAL A 95 -0.44 -3.63 -19.00
CA VAL A 95 -0.46 -3.83 -17.55
C VAL A 95 -1.67 -4.66 -17.14
N VAL A 96 -2.85 -4.37 -17.73
CA VAL A 96 -4.06 -5.18 -17.50
C VAL A 96 -3.75 -6.64 -17.79
N ASP A 97 -3.14 -6.92 -18.93
CA ASP A 97 -2.82 -8.30 -19.33
C ASP A 97 -1.86 -8.99 -18.36
N ARG A 98 -0.84 -8.27 -17.87
CA ARG A 98 0.14 -8.84 -16.95
C ARG A 98 -0.40 -9.07 -15.56
N LEU A 99 -1.31 -8.21 -15.08
CA LEU A 99 -1.83 -8.28 -13.71
C LEU A 99 -3.18 -9.01 -13.61
N TRP A 100 -3.79 -9.33 -14.74
CA TRP A 100 -5.08 -10.01 -14.74
C TRP A 100 -4.99 -11.36 -14.04
N ASN A 101 -5.97 -11.64 -13.18
CA ASN A 101 -5.98 -12.88 -12.41
C ASN A 101 -7.44 -13.33 -12.16
N PRO A 102 -7.66 -14.58 -11.73
CA PRO A 102 -9.02 -15.10 -11.51
C PRO A 102 -9.85 -14.32 -10.50
N PHE A 103 -9.23 -13.72 -9.50
CA PHE A 103 -9.95 -12.92 -8.49
C PHE A 103 -10.51 -11.65 -9.11
N VAL A 104 -9.73 -10.98 -9.97
CA VAL A 104 -10.20 -9.81 -10.74
C VAL A 104 -11.28 -10.23 -11.71
N ALA A 105 -11.06 -11.32 -12.46
CA ALA A 105 -11.99 -11.81 -13.47
C ALA A 105 -13.38 -12.08 -12.90
N ALA A 106 -13.46 -12.51 -11.65
CA ALA A 106 -14.73 -12.83 -11.01
C ALA A 106 -15.65 -11.61 -10.87
N TRP A 107 -15.11 -10.39 -10.88
CA TRP A 107 -15.86 -9.14 -10.71
C TRP A 107 -16.33 -8.53 -12.03
N TYR A 108 -15.82 -8.98 -13.17
CA TYR A 108 -16.06 -8.34 -14.47
C TYR A 108 -16.54 -9.38 -15.49
N GLU A 109 -17.85 -9.37 -15.77
CA GLU A 109 -18.45 -10.32 -16.70
C GLU A 109 -17.87 -10.19 -18.12
N GLY A 110 -17.57 -8.96 -18.54
CA GLY A 110 -16.96 -8.69 -19.86
C GLY A 110 -15.46 -8.97 -19.91
N GLY A 111 -14.86 -9.47 -18.84
CA GLY A 111 -13.43 -9.74 -18.80
C GLY A 111 -12.61 -8.47 -18.92
N LYS A 112 -11.45 -8.56 -19.56
CA LYS A 112 -10.55 -7.43 -19.75
C LYS A 112 -11.14 -6.30 -20.60
N ASP A 113 -12.18 -6.58 -21.37
CA ASP A 113 -12.86 -5.61 -22.25
C ASP A 113 -14.13 -5.05 -21.60
N ASP A 114 -14.42 -5.41 -20.35
CA ASP A 114 -15.59 -4.92 -19.64
C ASP A 114 -15.53 -3.39 -19.53
N PRO A 115 -16.58 -2.66 -19.99
CA PRO A 115 -16.57 -1.20 -19.95
C PRO A 115 -16.55 -0.63 -18.53
N LYS A 116 -16.89 -1.43 -17.52
CA LYS A 116 -16.84 -1.01 -16.13
C LYS A 116 -15.45 -1.12 -15.52
N LEU A 117 -14.51 -1.81 -16.17
CA LEU A 117 -13.18 -2.01 -15.65
C LEU A 117 -12.37 -0.71 -15.71
N ALA A 118 -11.76 -0.34 -14.59
CA ALA A 118 -10.79 0.74 -14.51
C ALA A 118 -9.52 0.22 -13.85
N LEU A 119 -8.37 0.68 -14.33
CA LEU A 119 -7.09 0.41 -13.72
C LEU A 119 -6.52 1.72 -13.18
N LEU A 120 -6.18 1.73 -11.90
CA LEU A 120 -5.57 2.89 -11.24
C LEU A 120 -4.10 2.59 -10.97
N ARG A 121 -3.26 3.62 -11.10
CA ARG A 121 -1.84 3.55 -10.78
C ARG A 121 -1.52 4.56 -9.69
N LEU A 122 -0.98 4.10 -8.58
CA LEU A 122 -0.45 4.95 -7.54
C LEU A 122 1.07 5.04 -7.71
N ASP A 123 1.54 6.21 -8.10
CA ASP A 123 2.98 6.51 -8.14
C ASP A 123 3.39 6.87 -6.72
N ALA A 124 3.86 5.87 -5.98
CA ALA A 124 4.26 6.04 -4.60
C ALA A 124 5.51 6.91 -4.51
N GLU A 125 5.47 7.94 -3.67
CA GLU A 125 6.58 8.89 -3.54
C GLU A 125 7.36 8.65 -2.25
N ASP A 126 6.66 8.58 -1.12
CA ASP A 126 7.29 8.32 0.17
C ASP A 126 6.37 7.51 1.06
N ALA A 127 6.95 6.89 2.04
CA ALA A 127 6.19 6.13 3.04
C ALA A 127 6.86 6.26 4.40
N GLU A 128 6.04 6.31 5.43
CA GLU A 128 6.48 6.06 6.78
C GLU A 128 6.15 4.62 7.11
N ILE A 129 7.12 3.88 7.59
CA ILE A 129 7.01 2.46 7.91
C ILE A 129 7.31 2.26 9.38
N TRP A 130 6.41 1.56 10.05
CA TRP A 130 6.58 1.19 11.47
C TRP A 130 6.69 -0.33 11.55
N LEU A 131 7.72 -0.80 12.23
CA LEU A 131 7.86 -2.22 12.55
C LEU A 131 7.41 -2.41 14.00
N ASN A 132 6.44 -3.28 14.22
CA ASN A 132 5.97 -3.57 15.56
C ASN A 132 6.87 -4.62 16.21
N GLY A 133 7.36 -4.32 17.41
CA GLY A 133 8.15 -5.28 18.17
C GLY A 133 7.24 -6.26 18.93
N SER A 134 7.74 -7.47 19.16
CA SER A 134 7.07 -8.40 20.05
C SER A 134 6.92 -7.79 21.43
N SER A 135 5.72 -7.76 21.97
CA SER A 135 5.48 -7.23 23.33
C SER A 135 6.26 -8.01 24.39
N MET A 136 6.45 -9.31 24.17
CA MET A 136 7.27 -10.14 25.05
C MET A 136 8.74 -9.69 25.02
N LEU A 137 9.28 -9.48 23.83
CA LEU A 137 10.66 -9.02 23.67
C LEU A 137 10.85 -7.61 24.24
N ALA A 138 9.86 -6.72 24.02
CA ALA A 138 9.89 -5.39 24.61
C ALA A 138 9.92 -5.44 26.14
N GLY A 139 9.12 -6.31 26.74
CA GLY A 139 9.11 -6.52 28.18
C GLY A 139 10.46 -7.01 28.71
N VAL A 140 11.08 -7.96 28.03
CA VAL A 140 12.42 -8.45 28.40
C VAL A 140 13.46 -7.35 28.29
N LYS A 141 13.42 -6.55 27.22
CA LYS A 141 14.33 -5.42 27.03
C LYS A 141 14.17 -4.38 28.12
N MET A 142 12.95 -4.08 28.54
CA MET A 142 12.70 -3.15 29.65
C MET A 142 13.31 -3.65 30.95
N LEU A 143 13.19 -4.95 31.23
CA LEU A 143 13.81 -5.56 32.42
C LEU A 143 15.32 -5.49 32.37
N LEU A 144 15.91 -5.47 31.17
CA LEU A 144 17.36 -5.35 30.98
C LEU A 144 17.83 -3.88 30.93
N GLY A 145 16.91 -2.93 31.17
CA GLY A 145 17.25 -1.51 31.21
C GLY A 145 17.28 -0.83 29.84
N VAL A 146 16.77 -1.46 28.82
CA VAL A 146 16.67 -0.87 27.48
C VAL A 146 15.49 0.11 27.46
N ASP A 147 15.75 1.34 27.03
CA ASP A 147 14.70 2.35 26.89
C ASP A 147 13.77 1.98 25.71
N PRO A 148 12.45 1.80 25.96
CA PRO A 148 11.49 1.48 24.90
C PRO A 148 11.49 2.52 23.76
N LYS A 149 11.77 3.79 24.07
CA LYS A 149 11.81 4.85 23.06
C LYS A 149 12.98 4.67 22.09
N GLN A 150 14.12 4.21 22.59
CA GLN A 150 15.27 3.92 21.74
C GLN A 150 15.02 2.71 20.84
N ASP A 151 14.43 1.65 21.40
CA ASP A 151 14.06 0.47 20.64
C ASP A 151 13.05 0.82 19.54
N TYR A 152 12.11 1.72 19.82
CA TYR A 152 11.11 2.18 18.86
C TYR A 152 11.73 2.95 17.69
N LYS A 153 12.76 3.76 17.93
CA LYS A 153 13.41 4.55 16.87
C LYS A 153 13.95 3.69 15.74
N ASP A 154 14.45 2.51 16.07
CA ASP A 154 15.01 1.58 15.08
C ASP A 154 13.93 0.87 14.25
N LYS A 155 12.65 1.07 14.61
CA LYS A 155 11.51 0.39 14.00
C LYS A 155 10.63 1.33 13.20
N VAL A 156 11.05 2.57 13.04
CA VAL A 156 10.34 3.58 12.25
C VAL A 156 11.29 4.21 11.25
N ALA A 157 10.86 4.31 10.02
CA ALA A 157 11.64 5.01 8.99
C ALA A 157 10.73 5.68 7.97
N ASN A 158 11.19 6.82 7.48
CA ASN A 158 10.63 7.45 6.30
C ASN A 158 11.50 7.05 5.13
N VAL A 159 10.90 6.52 4.08
CA VAL A 159 11.61 6.05 2.90
C VAL A 159 11.07 6.69 1.64
N ASP A 160 11.96 6.94 0.69
CA ASP A 160 11.60 7.40 -0.64
C ASP A 160 11.35 6.15 -1.49
N LEU A 161 10.16 6.07 -2.08
CA LEU A 161 9.74 4.94 -2.90
C LEU A 161 9.81 5.24 -4.40
N ARG A 162 10.31 6.42 -4.77
CA ARG A 162 10.44 6.82 -6.17
C ARG A 162 11.54 6.08 -6.88
#